data_b498d5f4e58af1d97c3048fdd2fd772e
#
_entry.id   b498d5f4e58af1d97c3048fdd2fd772e
#
_cell.length_a   1.000
_cell.length_b   1.000
_cell.length_c   1.000
_cell.angle_alpha   90.00
_cell.angle_beta   90.00
_cell.angle_gamma   90.00
#
_symmetry.space_group_name_H-M   'P 1'
#
loop_
_entity.id
_entity.type
_entity.pdbx_description
1 polymer ?
#
loop_
_entity_poly.entity_id
_entity_poly.type
_entity_poly.pdbx_seq_one_letter_code
_entity_poly.pdbx_strand_id
1 'polypeptide(L)'
;MNINEPMKHMNNVIPISHNNRITGTWKHCDGFCDIEFTLSVHEGNVAVSVIDTSDGETPEIYDVCWNERELVLRFAAHWSHGRFVKYRIAVGPNADRLQATITSTRQELWERQNPGAQ
;
A
#
# COMPACT_ATOMS: atom_id res chain seq x y z
N MET A 1 23.46 29.56 -19.56
CA MET A 1 22.98 28.68 -19.13
C MET A 1 23.02 28.10 -18.66
N ASN A 2 22.90 28.56 -18.73
CA ASN A 2 22.43 27.62 -18.16
C ASN A 2 22.44 27.08 -17.72
N ILE A 3 22.24 27.41 -18.02
CA ILE A 3 21.75 26.60 -17.52
C ILE A 3 21.76 26.00 -17.20
N ASN A 4 21.68 26.46 -17.48
CA ASN A 4 21.23 25.58 -17.01
C ASN A 4 21.11 25.05 -16.81
N GLU A 5 20.87 25.33 -17.09
CA GLU A 5 20.29 24.52 -16.79
C GLU A 5 20.15 23.81 -16.29
N PRO A 6 20.33 24.13 -16.61
CA PRO A 6 19.73 23.33 -16.03
C PRO A 6 19.41 22.92 -15.72
N MET A 7 18.75 23.07 -15.93
CA MET A 7 17.94 22.47 -15.52
C MET A 7 17.63 21.90 -15.82
N LYS A 8 17.48 21.99 -16.34
CA LYS A 8 16.84 21.40 -16.46
C LYS A 8 16.72 20.60 -16.34
N HIS A 9 16.55 20.87 -16.43
CA HIS A 9 16.01 20.09 -16.08
C HIS A 9 15.61 19.88 -15.70
N MET A 10 15.23 20.01 -15.79
CA MET A 10 14.49 19.91 -15.21
C MET A 10 13.56 19.85 -15.07
N ASN A 11 12.97 19.79 -14.74
CA ASN A 11 11.64 20.02 -14.66
C ASN A 11 10.75 18.83 -14.59
N ASN A 12 10.68 17.99 -15.17
CA ASN A 12 9.86 16.82 -15.24
C ASN A 12 10.12 15.82 -14.17
N VAL A 13 10.84 16.15 -13.16
CA VAL A 13 11.11 15.24 -12.05
C VAL A 13 10.11 15.38 -10.93
N ILE A 14 9.16 16.29 -11.05
CA ILE A 14 8.24 16.54 -9.95
C ILE A 14 7.36 15.36 -9.60
N PRO A 15 6.81 14.61 -10.57
CA PRO A 15 6.02 13.43 -10.19
C PRO A 15 6.80 12.41 -9.38
N ILE A 16 8.09 12.25 -9.68
CA ILE A 16 8.92 11.31 -8.95
C ILE A 16 9.09 11.76 -7.51
N SER A 17 9.23 13.07 -7.28
CA SER A 17 9.39 13.53 -5.91
C SER A 17 8.10 13.33 -5.09
N HIS A 18 6.93 13.38 -5.73
CA HIS A 18 5.71 13.06 -5.03
C HIS A 18 5.67 11.60 -4.61
N ASN A 19 6.09 10.70 -5.49
CA ASN A 19 6.16 9.30 -5.15
C ASN A 19 7.11 9.05 -4.00
N ASN A 20 8.20 9.80 -3.94
CA ASN A 20 9.20 9.61 -2.88
C ASN A 20 8.64 9.92 -1.50
N ARG A 21 7.54 10.64 -1.41
CA ARG A 21 6.95 10.93 -0.12
C ARG A 21 6.39 9.69 0.57
N ILE A 22 6.13 8.64 -0.18
CA ILE A 22 5.65 7.39 0.40
C ILE A 22 6.73 6.33 0.53
N THR A 23 7.93 6.59 0.00
CA THR A 23 9.00 5.61 0.02
C THR A 23 9.47 5.38 1.45
N GLY A 24 9.59 4.11 1.82
CA GLY A 24 10.07 3.74 3.13
C GLY A 24 9.32 2.56 3.70
N THR A 25 9.60 2.27 4.97
CA THR A 25 8.94 1.21 5.71
C THR A 25 8.02 1.83 6.74
N TRP A 26 6.77 1.38 6.76
CA TRP A 26 5.71 1.99 7.54
C TRP A 26 5.05 0.96 8.44
N LYS A 27 4.67 1.40 9.63
CA LYS A 27 3.95 0.60 10.62
C LYS A 27 2.85 1.43 11.24
N HIS A 28 1.90 0.76 11.88
CA HIS A 28 0.88 1.43 12.65
C HIS A 28 1.52 2.21 13.81
N CYS A 29 1.02 3.40 14.07
CA CYS A 29 1.62 4.31 15.05
C CYS A 29 1.55 3.79 16.48
N ASP A 30 0.57 2.95 16.80
CA ASP A 30 0.37 2.50 18.17
C ASP A 30 1.42 1.47 18.63
N GLY A 31 2.18 0.90 17.69
CA GLY A 31 3.21 -0.06 18.03
C GLY A 31 2.71 -1.45 18.37
N PHE A 32 1.41 -1.70 18.27
CA PHE A 32 0.85 -3.02 18.61
C PHE A 32 0.68 -3.92 17.40
N CYS A 33 0.83 -3.38 16.22
CA CYS A 33 0.67 -4.15 14.98
C CYS A 33 2.05 -4.54 14.47
N ASP A 34 2.23 -5.81 14.13
CA ASP A 34 3.51 -6.32 13.66
C ASP A 34 3.65 -6.31 12.15
N ILE A 35 2.68 -5.74 11.44
CA ILE A 35 2.72 -5.71 9.99
C ILE A 35 3.50 -4.50 9.53
N GLU A 36 4.48 -4.74 8.67
CA GLU A 36 5.29 -3.69 8.07
C GLU A 36 5.04 -3.62 6.58
N PHE A 37 4.93 -2.40 6.09
CA PHE A 37 4.69 -2.11 4.68
C PHE A 37 5.91 -1.39 4.15
N THR A 38 6.53 -1.92 3.10
CA THR A 38 7.65 -1.26 2.46
C THR A 38 7.20 -0.80 1.09
N LEU A 39 7.25 0.50 0.89
CA LEU A 39 6.82 1.15 -0.35
C LEU A 39 8.07 1.70 -1.03
N SER A 40 8.21 1.39 -2.31
CA SER A 40 9.36 1.85 -3.07
C SER A 40 8.90 2.27 -4.46
N VAL A 41 9.77 3.01 -5.15
CA VAL A 41 9.48 3.47 -6.50
C VAL A 41 10.50 2.82 -7.43
N HIS A 42 9.98 2.18 -8.48
CA HIS A 42 10.78 1.50 -9.47
C HIS A 42 10.36 1.97 -10.85
N GLU A 43 11.24 2.70 -11.53
CA GLU A 43 10.96 3.17 -12.88
C GLU A 43 9.63 3.92 -12.95
N GLY A 44 9.38 4.75 -11.94
CA GLY A 44 8.16 5.56 -11.91
C GLY A 44 6.94 4.84 -11.36
N ASN A 45 7.05 3.56 -11.06
CA ASN A 45 5.95 2.78 -10.52
C ASN A 45 6.17 2.51 -9.05
N VAL A 46 5.08 2.41 -8.30
CA VAL A 46 5.14 2.12 -6.88
C VAL A 46 5.09 0.61 -6.69
N ALA A 47 6.02 0.10 -5.89
CA ALA A 47 6.06 -1.31 -5.51
C ALA A 47 5.72 -1.43 -4.04
N VAL A 48 4.94 -2.45 -3.69
CA VAL A 48 4.46 -2.67 -2.33
C VAL A 48 4.94 -4.04 -1.86
N SER A 49 5.53 -4.07 -0.67
CA SER A 49 5.93 -5.30 -0.01
C SER A 49 5.39 -5.27 1.40
N VAL A 50 4.77 -6.35 1.86
CA VAL A 50 4.14 -6.41 3.17
C VAL A 50 4.59 -7.67 3.87
N ILE A 51 4.89 -7.56 5.16
CA ILE A 51 5.27 -8.70 5.97
C ILE A 51 4.71 -8.55 7.38
N ASP A 52 4.20 -9.65 7.91
CA ASP A 52 3.86 -9.74 9.33
C ASP A 52 5.12 -10.23 10.04
N THR A 53 5.76 -9.35 10.81
CA THR A 53 7.04 -9.70 11.43
C THR A 53 6.90 -10.70 12.57
N SER A 54 5.68 -10.94 13.06
CA SER A 54 5.49 -11.88 14.16
C SER A 54 5.63 -13.32 13.70
N ASP A 55 5.30 -13.63 12.45
CA ASP A 55 5.38 -15.01 11.95
C ASP A 55 6.05 -15.09 10.57
N GLY A 56 6.40 -13.95 9.98
CA GLY A 56 7.07 -13.92 8.69
C GLY A 56 6.14 -14.06 7.50
N GLU A 57 4.83 -14.06 7.70
CA GLU A 57 3.90 -14.20 6.58
C GLU A 57 3.97 -13.01 5.65
N THR A 58 3.99 -13.29 4.34
CA THR A 58 3.91 -12.25 3.31
C THR A 58 2.68 -12.53 2.48
N PRO A 59 1.72 -11.60 2.42
CA PRO A 59 0.51 -11.81 1.64
C PRO A 59 0.78 -11.62 0.16
N GLU A 60 -0.14 -12.11 -0.67
CA GLU A 60 -0.14 -11.75 -2.08
C GLU A 60 -0.68 -10.34 -2.24
N ILE A 61 -0.02 -9.55 -3.06
CA ILE A 61 -0.38 -8.15 -3.27
C ILE A 61 -1.02 -8.00 -4.64
N TYR A 62 -2.15 -7.30 -4.69
CA TYR A 62 -2.93 -7.10 -5.91
C TYR A 62 -3.27 -5.63 -6.12
N ASP A 63 -3.50 -5.28 -7.37
CA ASP A 63 -4.16 -4.03 -7.74
C ASP A 63 -3.45 -2.80 -7.19
N VAL A 64 -2.12 -2.82 -7.26
CA VAL A 64 -1.35 -1.67 -6.84
C VAL A 64 -1.61 -0.52 -7.82
N CYS A 65 -2.06 0.61 -7.29
CA CYS A 65 -2.38 1.77 -8.10
C CYS A 65 -2.01 3.04 -7.37
N TRP A 66 -1.13 3.82 -7.99
CA TRP A 66 -0.76 5.13 -7.46
C TRP A 66 -1.49 6.20 -8.26
N ASN A 67 -2.19 7.09 -7.56
CA ASN A 67 -2.84 8.25 -8.17
C ASN A 67 -2.04 9.48 -7.85
N GLU A 68 -1.33 9.99 -8.84
CA GLU A 68 -0.44 11.13 -8.66
C GLU A 68 -1.20 12.40 -8.32
N ARG A 69 -2.38 12.55 -8.89
CA ARG A 69 -3.17 13.77 -8.66
C ARG A 69 -3.69 13.83 -7.23
N GLU A 70 -4.18 12.71 -6.73
CA GLU A 70 -4.74 12.66 -5.39
C GLU A 70 -3.70 12.37 -4.33
N LEU A 71 -2.52 11.91 -4.72
CA LEU A 71 -1.46 11.45 -3.82
C LEU A 71 -1.96 10.31 -2.94
N VAL A 72 -2.57 9.33 -3.59
CA VAL A 72 -3.17 8.17 -2.92
C VAL A 72 -2.66 6.91 -3.57
N LEU A 73 -2.23 5.98 -2.73
CA LEU A 73 -1.85 4.63 -3.15
C LEU A 73 -2.95 3.68 -2.71
N ARG A 74 -3.38 2.82 -3.63
CA ARG A 74 -4.33 1.75 -3.32
C ARG A 74 -3.71 0.42 -3.65
N PHE A 75 -3.97 -0.56 -2.83
CA PHE A 75 -3.61 -1.94 -3.12
C PHE A 75 -4.41 -2.87 -2.24
N ALA A 76 -4.39 -4.15 -2.58
CA ALA A 76 -5.07 -5.18 -1.80
C ALA A 76 -4.07 -6.26 -1.43
N ALA A 77 -4.30 -6.92 -0.30
CA ALA A 77 -3.47 -8.01 0.17
C ALA A 77 -4.36 -9.22 0.49
N HIS A 78 -3.90 -10.39 0.06
CA HIS A 78 -4.57 -11.63 0.37
C HIS A 78 -3.70 -12.40 1.36
N TRP A 79 -4.16 -12.46 2.59
CA TRP A 79 -3.49 -13.16 3.67
C TRP A 79 -3.98 -14.59 3.73
N SER A 80 -3.32 -15.42 4.51
CA SER A 80 -3.75 -16.80 4.75
C SER A 80 -5.16 -16.81 5.33
N HIS A 81 -5.80 -17.96 5.24
CA HIS A 81 -7.15 -18.20 5.75
C HIS A 81 -8.22 -17.36 5.08
N GLY A 82 -7.98 -16.95 3.84
CA GLY A 82 -8.99 -16.28 3.04
C GLY A 82 -9.28 -14.86 3.46
N ARG A 83 -8.37 -14.19 4.13
CA ARG A 83 -8.57 -12.83 4.58
C ARG A 83 -8.05 -11.86 3.51
N PHE A 84 -8.94 -11.01 3.03
CA PHE A 84 -8.59 -9.97 2.06
C PHE A 84 -8.64 -8.61 2.74
N VAL A 85 -7.63 -7.79 2.49
CA VAL A 85 -7.55 -6.46 3.07
C VAL A 85 -7.25 -5.48 1.96
N LYS A 86 -8.05 -4.41 1.89
CA LYS A 86 -7.82 -3.33 0.94
C LYS A 86 -7.27 -2.14 1.69
N TYR A 87 -6.26 -1.52 1.11
CA TYR A 87 -5.58 -0.38 1.70
C TYR A 87 -5.70 0.83 0.81
N ARG A 88 -6.00 1.96 1.42
CA ARG A 88 -5.96 3.26 0.77
C ARG A 88 -5.04 4.14 1.59
N ILE A 89 -3.90 4.48 1.02
CA ILE A 89 -2.84 5.20 1.72
C ILE A 89 -2.79 6.62 1.16
N ALA A 90 -3.04 7.61 2.00
CA ALA A 90 -3.05 9.00 1.58
C ALA A 90 -1.85 9.72 2.16
N VAL A 91 -1.19 10.49 1.30
CA VAL A 91 -0.09 11.36 1.70
C VAL A 91 -0.68 12.59 2.34
N GLY A 92 -0.20 12.90 3.55
CA GLY A 92 -0.63 14.09 4.26
C GLY A 92 0.48 15.14 4.31
N PRO A 93 0.26 16.21 5.08
CA PRO A 93 1.25 17.26 5.19
C PRO A 93 2.48 16.87 5.98
N ASN A 94 2.37 15.85 6.84
CA ASN A 94 3.49 15.39 7.65
C ASN A 94 4.24 14.30 6.91
N ALA A 95 5.53 14.51 6.67
CA ALA A 95 6.35 13.58 5.89
C ALA A 95 6.54 12.24 6.61
N ASP A 96 6.38 12.21 7.92
CA ASP A 96 6.62 11.00 8.70
C ASP A 96 5.34 10.21 8.98
N ARG A 97 4.22 10.62 8.41
CA ARG A 97 2.94 9.97 8.64
C ARG A 97 2.16 9.82 7.35
N LEU A 98 1.54 8.68 7.21
CA LEU A 98 0.59 8.41 6.15
C LEU A 98 -0.75 8.08 6.77
N GLN A 99 -1.84 8.42 6.09
CA GLN A 99 -3.16 8.05 6.55
C GLN A 99 -3.61 6.81 5.80
N ALA A 100 -3.85 5.74 6.54
CA ALA A 100 -4.25 4.47 5.94
C ALA A 100 -5.70 4.17 6.27
N THR A 101 -6.49 3.94 5.24
CA THR A 101 -7.85 3.44 5.40
C THR A 101 -7.84 1.97 5.03
N ILE A 102 -8.31 1.14 5.95
CA ILE A 102 -8.20 -0.31 5.82
C ILE A 102 -9.59 -0.91 5.81
N THR A 103 -9.87 -1.71 4.79
CA THR A 103 -11.12 -2.45 4.69
C THR A 103 -10.78 -3.93 4.66
N SER A 104 -11.24 -4.65 5.67
CA SER A 104 -10.93 -6.08 5.80
C SER A 104 -12.16 -6.89 5.45
N THR A 105 -11.98 -7.90 4.60
CA THR A 105 -13.03 -8.84 4.26
C THR A 105 -12.46 -10.24 4.41
N ARG A 106 -13.34 -11.20 4.63
CA ARG A 106 -12.91 -12.60 4.74
C ARG A 106 -13.89 -13.48 3.99
N GLN A 107 -13.41 -14.62 3.57
CA GLN A 107 -14.23 -15.62 2.93
C GLN A 107 -14.71 -16.61 3.97
N GLU A 108 -15.93 -17.07 3.78
CA GLU A 108 -16.52 -18.13 4.60
C GLU A 108 -17.02 -19.20 3.66
N LEU A 109 -16.87 -20.43 4.09
CA LEU A 109 -17.47 -21.56 3.39
C LEU A 109 -18.81 -21.83 4.02
N TRP A 110 -19.85 -21.77 3.21
CA TRP A 110 -21.21 -22.03 3.67
C TRP A 110 -21.62 -23.39 3.15
N GLU A 111 -22.27 -24.13 3.99
CA GLU A 111 -22.69 -25.47 3.68
C GLU A 111 -24.21 -25.53 3.69
N ARG A 112 -24.76 -26.18 2.66
CA ARG A 112 -26.22 -26.30 2.60
C ARG A 112 -26.69 -27.12 3.79
N GLN A 113 -27.58 -26.57 4.55
CA GLN A 113 -28.27 -27.34 5.55
C GLN A 113 -29.35 -28.12 4.82
N ASN A 114 -29.56 -29.33 5.23
CA ASN A 114 -30.43 -30.23 4.49
C ASN A 114 -31.77 -30.37 5.18
N PRO A 115 -32.64 -29.41 5.02
CA PRO A 115 -33.98 -29.55 5.60
C PRO A 115 -34.73 -30.69 4.98
N GLY A 116 -34.38 -31.07 3.76
CA GLY A 116 -35.04 -32.17 3.12
C GLY A 116 -34.76 -33.50 3.80
N ALA A 117 -33.75 -33.53 4.63
CA ALA A 117 -33.51 -34.71 5.44
C ALA A 117 -34.66 -34.97 6.37
N GLN A 118 -35.49 -33.97 6.50
CA GLN A 118 -36.68 -34.11 7.30
C GLN A 118 -37.67 -35.09 6.69
#